data_27ea56da7a3a4ff0bde3231ef58f90b6
#
_entry.id   27ea56da7a3a4ff0bde3231ef58f90b6
#
_cell.length_a   1.000
_cell.length_b   1.000
_cell.length_c   1.000
_cell.angle_alpha   90.00
_cell.angle_beta   90.00
_cell.angle_gamma   90.00
#
_symmetry.space_group_name_H-M   'P 1'
#
loop_
_entity.id
_entity.type
_entity.pdbx_description
1 polymer ?
#
loop_
_entity_poly.entity_id
_entity_poly.type
_entity_poly.pdbx_seq_one_letter_code
_entity_poly.pdbx_strand_id
1 'polypeptide(L)'
;MRRRLLQFCILGWAMLLTLAVGGRGSLLVPHFFSIEALQAQAQTQAGELPQPVRLRLPPGLARYTYDRSVGDYFEEIEPLLPGGAYAQWAFYPIPVYIQGDHAQWKTFVEQAVKDWSAYIPMRVVAKEEEALYGMSIYRVPPIGGGVAGAARPEFFFASDGSLQQRVRIVIAEGQGLAEITAVARHEIGHGLGLWGHSPNLRDLMYGGHHAAATGNRRVLRVPNITKRDLNTLKRVYEQPTLSGQVFPESYRRLFGQLLQEKPLPERALGLPLARAAGVATPP
;
A
#
# COMPACT_ATOMS: atom_id res chain seq x y z
N MET A 1 11.05 -24.75 15.82
CA MET A 1 9.94 -25.62 16.28
C MET A 1 8.79 -24.86 16.96
N ARG A 2 8.47 -23.58 16.59
CA ARG A 2 7.37 -22.78 17.20
C ARG A 2 6.30 -22.26 16.22
N ARG A 3 6.35 -22.64 14.94
CA ARG A 3 5.39 -22.17 13.90
C ARG A 3 4.18 -23.07 13.66
N ARG A 4 4.00 -24.20 14.37
CA ARG A 4 2.85 -25.12 14.15
C ARG A 4 1.72 -25.01 15.18
N LEU A 5 1.81 -24.12 16.18
CA LEU A 5 0.79 -24.00 17.24
C LEU A 5 -0.22 -22.87 17.06
N LEU A 6 -0.04 -21.95 16.10
CA LEU A 6 -0.98 -20.84 15.88
C LEU A 6 -2.10 -21.14 14.86
N GLN A 7 -2.00 -22.23 14.10
CA GLN A 7 -3.05 -22.62 13.14
C GLN A 7 -4.26 -23.33 13.77
N PHE A 8 -4.20 -23.74 15.04
CA PHE A 8 -5.29 -24.49 15.70
C PHE A 8 -6.23 -23.63 16.54
N CYS A 9 -5.96 -22.37 16.80
CA CYS A 9 -6.83 -21.51 17.62
C CYS A 9 -7.93 -20.75 16.87
N ILE A 10 -7.93 -20.72 15.54
CA ILE A 10 -8.97 -19.99 14.74
C ILE A 10 -10.16 -20.88 14.40
N LEU A 11 -10.03 -22.20 14.50
CA LEU A 11 -11.11 -23.17 14.21
C LEU A 11 -12.07 -23.42 15.39
N GLY A 12 -11.80 -22.88 16.58
CA GLY A 12 -12.57 -23.15 17.81
C GLY A 12 -13.75 -22.24 18.09
N TRP A 13 -13.94 -21.11 17.39
CA TRP A 13 -14.97 -20.12 17.73
C TRP A 13 -16.18 -20.06 16.78
N ALA A 14 -16.23 -20.87 15.74
CA ALA A 14 -17.36 -20.94 14.81
C ALA A 14 -18.42 -21.99 15.17
N MET A 15 -18.28 -22.76 16.28
CA MET A 15 -19.15 -23.90 16.57
C MET A 15 -20.03 -23.75 17.82
N LEU A 16 -20.21 -22.57 18.38
CA LEU A 16 -20.95 -22.40 19.66
C LEU A 16 -22.12 -21.37 19.59
N LEU A 17 -22.79 -21.24 18.44
CA LEU A 17 -23.96 -20.37 18.32
C LEU A 17 -25.11 -20.99 17.50
N THR A 18 -25.33 -22.31 17.63
CA THR A 18 -26.51 -22.98 17.07
C THR A 18 -27.13 -23.96 18.06
N LEU A 19 -27.69 -23.43 19.18
CA LEU A 19 -28.63 -24.16 19.98
C LEU A 19 -29.46 -23.17 20.85
N ALA A 20 -30.46 -22.56 20.25
CA ALA A 20 -31.70 -22.14 20.87
C ALA A 20 -32.49 -21.25 19.89
N VAL A 21 -33.41 -21.80 19.16
CA VAL A 21 -34.79 -21.36 18.97
C VAL A 21 -35.46 -22.32 18.01
N GLY A 22 -36.39 -23.11 18.51
CA GLY A 22 -37.29 -23.92 17.71
C GLY A 22 -38.30 -23.01 16.98
N GLY A 23 -38.35 -23.13 15.67
CA GLY A 23 -39.32 -22.43 14.83
C GLY A 23 -39.20 -22.92 13.38
N ARG A 24 -40.24 -23.63 12.93
CA ARG A 24 -40.40 -24.07 11.53
C ARG A 24 -40.41 -22.86 10.59
N GLY A 25 -39.33 -22.66 9.89
CA GLY A 25 -39.21 -21.71 8.81
C GLY A 25 -37.92 -22.06 8.02
N SER A 26 -38.14 -22.54 6.79
CA SER A 26 -37.01 -22.83 5.88
C SER A 26 -36.32 -21.50 5.50
N LEU A 27 -35.37 -21.05 6.33
CA LEU A 27 -34.47 -19.95 6.01
C LEU A 27 -33.44 -20.48 5.03
N LEU A 28 -33.54 -20.03 3.78
CA LEU A 28 -32.46 -20.06 2.83
C LEU A 28 -31.24 -19.36 3.46
N VAL A 29 -30.33 -20.14 4.05
CA VAL A 29 -29.07 -19.63 4.55
C VAL A 29 -28.29 -19.22 3.29
N PRO A 30 -27.97 -17.94 3.10
CA PRO A 30 -27.08 -17.57 2.00
C PRO A 30 -25.78 -18.30 2.21
N HIS A 31 -25.36 -19.08 1.23
CA HIS A 31 -24.07 -19.74 1.21
C HIS A 31 -23.01 -18.63 1.23
N PHE A 32 -22.49 -18.32 2.40
CA PHE A 32 -21.26 -17.59 2.53
C PHE A 32 -20.15 -18.50 1.97
N PHE A 33 -19.87 -18.38 0.68
CA PHE A 33 -18.67 -18.94 0.12
C PHE A 33 -17.50 -18.33 0.92
N SER A 34 -16.74 -19.17 1.60
CA SER A 34 -15.54 -18.72 2.28
C SER A 34 -14.56 -18.16 1.24
N ILE A 35 -13.83 -17.11 1.60
CA ILE A 35 -12.78 -16.53 0.72
C ILE A 35 -11.82 -17.63 0.24
N GLU A 36 -11.58 -18.65 1.06
CA GLU A 36 -10.77 -19.82 0.73
C GLU A 36 -11.41 -20.69 -0.38
N ALA A 37 -12.73 -20.86 -0.37
CA ALA A 37 -13.44 -21.59 -1.43
C ALA A 37 -13.43 -20.83 -2.75
N LEU A 38 -13.59 -19.51 -2.73
CA LEU A 38 -13.45 -18.64 -3.88
C LEU A 38 -12.01 -18.63 -4.41
N GLN A 39 -11.01 -18.60 -3.54
CA GLN A 39 -9.61 -18.71 -3.92
C GLN A 39 -9.27 -20.09 -4.52
N ALA A 40 -9.78 -21.18 -3.95
CA ALA A 40 -9.61 -22.52 -4.48
C ALA A 40 -10.32 -22.73 -5.84
N GLN A 41 -11.50 -22.15 -6.00
CA GLN A 41 -12.24 -22.17 -7.26
C GLN A 41 -11.56 -21.30 -8.32
N ALA A 42 -10.97 -20.19 -7.91
CA ALA A 42 -10.12 -19.34 -8.74
C ALA A 42 -8.91 -20.09 -9.28
N GLN A 43 -8.22 -20.83 -8.42
CA GLN A 43 -7.04 -21.60 -8.80
C GLN A 43 -7.36 -22.73 -9.79
N THR A 44 -8.56 -23.32 -9.71
CA THR A 44 -8.98 -24.40 -10.63
C THR A 44 -9.47 -23.90 -12.00
N GLN A 45 -10.02 -22.68 -12.08
CA GLN A 45 -10.58 -22.12 -13.31
C GLN A 45 -9.66 -21.12 -14.03
N ALA A 46 -8.71 -20.52 -13.34
CA ALA A 46 -7.93 -19.40 -13.84
C ALA A 46 -6.66 -19.77 -14.63
N GLY A 47 -6.29 -21.04 -14.69
CA GLY A 47 -4.97 -21.44 -15.17
C GLY A 47 -3.88 -21.11 -14.12
N GLU A 48 -2.64 -21.49 -14.41
CA GLU A 48 -1.52 -21.18 -13.51
C GLU A 48 -1.29 -19.68 -13.41
N LEU A 49 -1.18 -19.18 -12.18
CA LEU A 49 -0.70 -17.82 -11.91
C LEU A 49 0.69 -17.63 -12.49
N PRO A 50 1.02 -16.45 -13.02
CA PRO A 50 2.40 -16.16 -13.38
C PRO A 50 3.31 -16.38 -12.16
N GLN A 51 4.46 -16.98 -12.39
CA GLN A 51 5.43 -17.17 -11.32
C GLN A 51 6.04 -15.82 -10.94
N PRO A 52 6.16 -15.50 -9.65
CA PRO A 52 6.82 -14.26 -9.23
C PRO A 52 8.27 -14.21 -9.76
N VAL A 53 8.66 -13.07 -10.30
CA VAL A 53 9.99 -12.85 -10.85
C VAL A 53 10.77 -11.80 -10.06
N ARG A 54 12.08 -11.92 -10.03
CA ARG A 54 12.95 -10.87 -9.48
C ARG A 54 13.15 -9.79 -10.53
N LEU A 55 12.74 -8.57 -10.21
CA LEU A 55 13.01 -7.41 -11.05
C LEU A 55 14.45 -6.92 -10.86
N ARG A 56 14.94 -6.21 -11.86
CA ARG A 56 16.22 -5.50 -11.71
C ARG A 56 16.06 -4.38 -10.69
N LEU A 57 16.99 -4.31 -9.73
CA LEU A 57 16.98 -3.25 -8.73
C LEU A 57 17.03 -1.86 -9.38
N PRO A 58 16.29 -0.87 -8.86
CA PRO A 58 16.46 0.52 -9.23
C PRO A 58 17.91 0.97 -9.06
N PRO A 59 18.44 1.84 -9.93
CA PRO A 59 19.88 2.18 -9.93
C PRO A 59 20.41 2.69 -8.59
N GLY A 60 19.61 3.44 -7.84
CA GLY A 60 19.99 3.94 -6.52
C GLY A 60 20.09 2.81 -5.48
N LEU A 61 19.11 1.91 -5.42
CA LEU A 61 19.16 0.75 -4.54
C LEU A 61 20.24 -0.26 -4.96
N ALA A 62 20.51 -0.39 -6.24
CA ALA A 62 21.60 -1.26 -6.71
C ALA A 62 22.97 -0.79 -6.22
N ARG A 63 23.20 0.53 -6.14
CA ARG A 63 24.44 1.12 -5.60
C ARG A 63 24.47 1.16 -4.07
N TYR A 64 23.32 1.11 -3.41
CA TYR A 64 23.27 1.14 -1.95
C TYR A 64 23.78 -0.18 -1.37
N THR A 65 24.78 -0.09 -0.49
CA THR A 65 25.30 -1.25 0.24
C THR A 65 24.50 -1.45 1.52
N TYR A 66 23.96 -2.66 1.70
CA TYR A 66 23.25 -3.04 2.91
C TYR A 66 24.14 -2.88 4.15
N ASP A 67 23.71 -2.06 5.11
CA ASP A 67 24.46 -1.83 6.36
C ASP A 67 24.05 -2.83 7.43
N ARG A 68 24.85 -3.89 7.59
CA ARG A 68 24.60 -4.95 8.57
C ARG A 68 24.64 -4.47 10.02
N SER A 69 25.29 -3.34 10.31
CA SER A 69 25.45 -2.85 11.69
C SER A 69 24.13 -2.32 12.28
N VAL A 70 23.21 -1.87 11.42
CA VAL A 70 21.92 -1.33 11.85
C VAL A 70 20.74 -2.30 11.67
N GLY A 71 20.91 -3.35 10.85
CA GLY A 71 19.85 -4.30 10.54
C GLY A 71 18.71 -3.70 9.71
N ASP A 72 17.55 -4.35 9.76
CA ASP A 72 16.32 -3.93 9.06
C ASP A 72 15.07 -4.32 9.89
N TYR A 73 13.88 -4.10 9.33
CA TYR A 73 12.58 -4.52 9.87
C TYR A 73 11.73 -5.21 8.78
N PHE A 74 12.37 -5.97 7.91
CA PHE A 74 11.70 -6.64 6.78
C PHE A 74 10.58 -7.58 7.21
N GLU A 75 10.68 -8.19 8.37
CA GLU A 75 9.66 -9.10 8.91
C GLU A 75 8.34 -8.37 9.29
N GLU A 76 8.38 -7.03 9.38
CA GLU A 76 7.21 -6.17 9.63
C GLU A 76 6.52 -5.73 8.32
N ILE A 77 7.10 -6.07 7.15
CA ILE A 77 6.56 -5.66 5.86
C ILE A 77 5.56 -6.69 5.34
N GLU A 78 4.34 -6.24 5.09
CA GLU A 78 3.27 -7.08 4.58
C GLU A 78 3.39 -7.31 3.06
N PRO A 79 3.36 -8.56 2.61
CA PRO A 79 3.23 -8.88 1.19
C PRO A 79 1.78 -8.65 0.74
N LEU A 80 1.57 -7.71 -0.17
CA LEU A 80 0.22 -7.30 -0.60
C LEU A 80 -0.30 -8.05 -1.83
N LEU A 81 0.56 -8.77 -2.54
CA LEU A 81 0.19 -9.45 -3.77
C LEU A 81 -0.10 -10.95 -3.52
N PRO A 82 -0.85 -11.61 -4.42
CA PRO A 82 -1.15 -13.03 -4.31
C PRO A 82 0.10 -13.89 -4.11
N GLY A 83 -0.05 -15.01 -3.40
CA GLY A 83 1.07 -15.93 -3.13
C GLY A 83 2.13 -15.38 -2.18
N GLY A 84 1.84 -14.28 -1.46
CA GLY A 84 2.79 -13.67 -0.53
C GLY A 84 3.87 -12.85 -1.23
N ALA A 85 3.62 -12.38 -2.45
CA ALA A 85 4.57 -11.54 -3.17
C ALA A 85 4.49 -10.06 -2.71
N TYR A 86 5.64 -9.39 -2.74
CA TYR A 86 5.74 -7.98 -2.35
C TYR A 86 5.38 -7.06 -3.51
N ALA A 87 4.65 -5.98 -3.21
CA ALA A 87 4.37 -4.93 -4.18
C ALA A 87 5.64 -4.11 -4.44
N GLN A 88 6.05 -4.04 -5.71
CA GLN A 88 7.22 -3.30 -6.18
C GLN A 88 6.85 -2.51 -7.44
N TRP A 89 7.61 -1.47 -7.74
CA TRP A 89 7.47 -0.78 -9.02
C TRP A 89 8.28 -1.50 -10.09
N ALA A 90 7.63 -1.82 -11.21
CA ALA A 90 8.26 -2.49 -12.34
C ALA A 90 8.89 -1.50 -13.34
N PHE A 91 8.49 -0.23 -13.32
CA PHE A 91 8.89 0.80 -14.27
C PHE A 91 9.42 2.04 -13.57
N TYR A 92 10.40 2.69 -14.17
CA TYR A 92 11.05 3.90 -13.68
C TYR A 92 11.26 4.91 -14.81
N PRO A 93 11.24 6.23 -14.54
CA PRO A 93 10.91 6.84 -13.25
C PRO A 93 9.42 6.72 -12.91
N ILE A 94 9.10 6.56 -11.61
CA ILE A 94 7.72 6.55 -11.12
C ILE A 94 7.16 7.97 -11.26
N PRO A 95 6.04 8.18 -11.98
CA PRO A 95 5.41 9.50 -12.05
C PRO A 95 4.73 9.83 -10.72
N VAL A 96 4.91 11.07 -10.25
CA VAL A 96 4.35 11.57 -9.00
C VAL A 96 3.58 12.86 -9.26
N TYR A 97 2.27 12.82 -9.10
CA TYR A 97 1.43 14.01 -9.10
C TYR A 97 1.30 14.57 -7.68
N ILE A 98 1.43 15.89 -7.54
CA ILE A 98 1.26 16.59 -6.27
C ILE A 98 0.15 17.62 -6.47
N GLN A 99 -1.01 17.37 -5.84
CA GLN A 99 -2.16 18.25 -5.92
C GLN A 99 -1.90 19.58 -5.22
N GLY A 100 -2.45 20.64 -5.78
CA GLY A 100 -2.71 21.89 -5.09
C GLY A 100 -1.91 23.08 -5.58
N ASP A 101 -2.51 24.26 -5.35
CA ASP A 101 -2.00 25.56 -5.77
C ASP A 101 -1.13 26.21 -4.68
N HIS A 102 -0.99 25.57 -3.52
CA HIS A 102 -0.21 26.09 -2.40
C HIS A 102 1.28 25.81 -2.62
N ALA A 103 1.98 26.77 -3.24
CA ALA A 103 3.39 26.63 -3.65
C ALA A 103 4.31 26.13 -2.54
N GLN A 104 4.17 26.65 -1.31
CA GLN A 104 5.00 26.25 -0.19
C GLN A 104 4.79 24.80 0.20
N TRP A 105 3.53 24.32 0.31
CA TRP A 105 3.22 22.91 0.57
C TRP A 105 3.83 21.99 -0.49
N LYS A 106 3.66 22.37 -1.76
CA LYS A 106 4.22 21.61 -2.89
C LYS A 106 5.74 21.46 -2.77
N THR A 107 6.45 22.55 -2.47
CA THR A 107 7.92 22.53 -2.28
C THR A 107 8.36 21.52 -1.22
N PHE A 108 7.64 21.41 -0.09
CA PHE A 108 8.00 20.47 0.97
C PHE A 108 7.71 19.02 0.61
N VAL A 109 6.65 18.75 -0.16
CA VAL A 109 6.36 17.41 -0.69
C VAL A 109 7.37 17.04 -1.79
N GLU A 110 7.71 17.97 -2.68
CA GLU A 110 8.75 17.76 -3.70
C GLU A 110 10.11 17.42 -3.09
N GLN A 111 10.43 18.03 -1.94
CA GLN A 111 11.66 17.67 -1.20
C GLN A 111 11.63 16.20 -0.77
N ALA A 112 10.51 15.70 -0.25
CA ALA A 112 10.36 14.29 0.11
C ALA A 112 10.49 13.36 -1.11
N VAL A 113 9.90 13.73 -2.25
CA VAL A 113 10.09 12.99 -3.52
C VAL A 113 11.55 12.97 -3.93
N LYS A 114 12.24 14.11 -3.85
CA LYS A 114 13.66 14.23 -4.17
C LYS A 114 14.54 13.33 -3.29
N ASP A 115 14.25 13.28 -1.99
CA ASP A 115 15.03 12.48 -1.04
C ASP A 115 14.96 10.99 -1.37
N TRP A 116 13.78 10.46 -1.68
CA TRP A 116 13.61 9.09 -2.11
C TRP A 116 14.12 8.81 -3.52
N SER A 117 14.11 9.82 -4.41
CA SER A 117 14.58 9.69 -5.79
C SER A 117 16.06 9.34 -5.91
N ALA A 118 16.83 9.58 -4.85
CA ALA A 118 18.21 9.12 -4.76
C ALA A 118 18.36 7.59 -4.83
N TYR A 119 17.30 6.86 -4.43
CA TYR A 119 17.28 5.41 -4.35
C TYR A 119 16.37 4.77 -5.41
N ILE A 120 15.18 5.31 -5.60
CA ILE A 120 14.20 4.85 -6.58
C ILE A 120 13.81 6.04 -7.47
N PRO A 121 14.12 6.01 -8.76
CA PRO A 121 13.85 7.16 -9.64
C PRO A 121 12.36 7.53 -9.67
N MET A 122 12.05 8.78 -9.38
CA MET A 122 10.71 9.36 -9.45
C MET A 122 10.74 10.66 -10.26
N ARG A 123 9.60 11.03 -10.86
CA ARG A 123 9.45 12.25 -11.65
C ARG A 123 8.14 12.94 -11.30
N VAL A 124 8.21 14.18 -10.81
CA VAL A 124 7.02 14.99 -10.58
C VAL A 124 6.39 15.34 -11.94
N VAL A 125 5.07 15.18 -12.05
CA VAL A 125 4.27 15.46 -13.23
C VAL A 125 3.27 16.57 -12.96
N ALA A 126 2.86 17.27 -14.04
CA ALA A 126 1.99 18.42 -13.92
C ALA A 126 0.51 18.05 -13.77
N LYS A 127 0.09 16.94 -14.36
CA LYS A 127 -1.30 16.48 -14.39
C LYS A 127 -1.46 15.12 -13.75
N GLU A 128 -2.60 14.90 -13.10
CA GLU A 128 -2.89 13.65 -12.41
C GLU A 128 -2.95 12.47 -13.37
N GLU A 129 -3.45 12.68 -14.58
CA GLU A 129 -3.55 11.63 -15.61
C GLU A 129 -2.17 11.06 -16.01
N GLU A 130 -1.12 11.87 -15.87
CA GLU A 130 0.26 11.42 -16.12
C GLU A 130 0.80 10.51 -15.01
N ALA A 131 0.13 10.46 -13.84
CA ALA A 131 0.47 9.61 -12.70
C ALA A 131 -0.45 8.39 -12.57
N LEU A 132 -1.19 8.00 -13.62
CA LEU A 132 -2.11 6.86 -13.59
C LEU A 132 -1.46 5.57 -13.08
N TYR A 133 -0.20 5.34 -13.45
CA TYR A 133 0.64 4.23 -12.99
C TYR A 133 1.75 4.74 -12.06
N GLY A 134 1.38 5.55 -11.07
CA GLY A 134 2.32 6.24 -10.22
C GLY A 134 1.74 6.57 -8.84
N MET A 135 2.18 7.70 -8.30
CA MET A 135 1.70 8.19 -7.01
C MET A 135 0.95 9.51 -7.20
N SER A 136 -0.18 9.67 -6.52
CA SER A 136 -0.90 10.94 -6.43
C SER A 136 -0.96 11.38 -4.98
N ILE A 137 -0.43 12.56 -4.67
CA ILE A 137 -0.31 13.12 -3.33
C ILE A 137 -1.27 14.29 -3.18
N TYR A 138 -2.17 14.21 -2.19
CA TYR A 138 -3.23 15.20 -1.97
C TYR A 138 -3.10 15.84 -0.60
N ARG A 139 -3.41 17.12 -0.56
CA ARG A 139 -3.62 17.86 0.67
C ARG A 139 -5.10 17.74 1.06
N VAL A 140 -5.38 17.32 2.28
CA VAL A 140 -6.74 17.09 2.78
C VAL A 140 -6.97 17.79 4.10
N PRO A 141 -8.23 18.13 4.46
CA PRO A 141 -8.56 18.59 5.82
C PRO A 141 -8.02 17.64 6.89
N PRO A 142 -7.91 18.10 8.16
CA PRO A 142 -7.43 17.24 9.24
C PRO A 142 -8.17 15.90 9.29
N ILE A 143 -7.40 14.82 9.31
CA ILE A 143 -7.92 13.46 9.41
C ILE A 143 -8.22 13.17 10.90
N GLY A 144 -9.36 12.58 11.21
CA GLY A 144 -9.71 12.24 12.59
C GLY A 144 -8.68 11.32 13.27
N GLY A 145 -8.64 11.32 14.61
CA GLY A 145 -7.75 10.44 15.37
C GLY A 145 -6.27 10.86 15.39
N GLY A 146 -5.94 12.10 14.97
CA GLY A 146 -4.56 12.60 14.97
C GLY A 146 -3.69 12.02 13.84
N VAL A 147 -4.27 11.42 12.83
CA VAL A 147 -3.56 10.90 11.66
C VAL A 147 -3.06 12.06 10.80
N ALA A 148 -1.75 12.08 10.54
CA ALA A 148 -1.10 13.14 9.79
C ALA A 148 -1.06 12.88 8.28
N GLY A 149 -1.06 11.61 7.87
CA GLY A 149 -1.09 11.17 6.48
C GLY A 149 -1.53 9.72 6.37
N ALA A 150 -1.77 9.29 5.15
CA ALA A 150 -2.03 7.89 4.84
C ALA A 150 -1.68 7.60 3.38
N ALA A 151 -1.17 6.39 3.12
CA ALA A 151 -0.94 5.86 1.78
C ALA A 151 -1.84 4.66 1.51
N ARG A 152 -2.41 4.58 0.31
CA ARG A 152 -3.25 3.48 -0.12
C ARG A 152 -2.82 2.96 -1.48
N PRO A 153 -2.44 1.68 -1.60
CA PRO A 153 -2.18 1.05 -2.88
C PRO A 153 -3.49 0.62 -3.55
N GLU A 154 -3.52 0.71 -4.85
CA GLU A 154 -4.55 0.13 -5.69
C GLU A 154 -3.86 -0.68 -6.78
N PHE A 155 -4.29 -1.95 -6.95
CA PHE A 155 -3.77 -2.86 -7.96
C PHE A 155 -4.80 -3.04 -9.05
N PHE A 156 -4.35 -3.06 -10.30
CA PHE A 156 -5.21 -3.23 -11.47
C PHE A 156 -4.43 -3.81 -12.63
N PHE A 157 -5.14 -4.25 -13.67
CA PHE A 157 -4.51 -4.73 -14.90
C PHE A 157 -4.53 -3.65 -15.96
N ALA A 158 -3.38 -3.38 -16.56
CA ALA A 158 -3.27 -2.51 -17.72
C ALA A 158 -3.91 -3.17 -18.96
N SER A 159 -4.03 -2.42 -20.06
CA SER A 159 -4.63 -2.92 -21.30
C SER A 159 -3.91 -4.12 -21.90
N ASP A 160 -2.61 -4.25 -21.68
CA ASP A 160 -1.79 -5.40 -22.07
C ASP A 160 -1.92 -6.60 -21.11
N GLY A 161 -2.71 -6.47 -20.06
CA GLY A 161 -2.94 -7.49 -19.03
C GLY A 161 -1.87 -7.54 -17.95
N SER A 162 -0.91 -6.65 -17.94
CA SER A 162 0.10 -6.59 -16.89
C SER A 162 -0.47 -6.04 -15.57
N LEU A 163 -0.05 -6.63 -14.43
CA LEU A 163 -0.42 -6.16 -13.10
C LEU A 163 0.33 -4.87 -12.79
N GLN A 164 -0.42 -3.81 -12.59
CA GLN A 164 0.06 -2.49 -12.26
C GLN A 164 -0.44 -2.04 -10.90
N GLN A 165 0.19 -1.00 -10.37
CA GLN A 165 -0.25 -0.34 -9.15
C GLN A 165 -0.27 1.17 -9.34
N ARG A 166 -1.13 1.82 -8.57
CA ARG A 166 -1.05 3.24 -8.24
C ARG A 166 -1.14 3.40 -6.74
N VAL A 167 -0.57 4.48 -6.22
CA VAL A 167 -0.64 4.77 -4.79
C VAL A 167 -1.24 6.16 -4.60
N ARG A 168 -2.31 6.22 -3.83
CA ARG A 168 -2.91 7.46 -3.38
C ARG A 168 -2.37 7.79 -2.00
N ILE A 169 -1.79 8.97 -1.87
CA ILE A 169 -1.25 9.50 -0.61
C ILE A 169 -2.06 10.73 -0.22
N VAL A 170 -2.47 10.81 1.04
CA VAL A 170 -3.11 11.99 1.61
C VAL A 170 -2.26 12.53 2.76
N ILE A 171 -2.15 13.85 2.86
CA ILE A 171 -1.44 14.55 3.93
C ILE A 171 -2.39 15.58 4.53
N ALA A 172 -2.64 15.49 5.84
CA ALA A 172 -3.55 16.37 6.54
C ALA A 172 -3.01 17.80 6.63
N GLU A 173 -3.91 18.76 6.57
CA GLU A 173 -3.63 20.19 6.83
C GLU A 173 -3.33 20.45 8.30
N GLY A 174 -2.82 21.66 8.58
CA GLY A 174 -2.57 22.14 9.96
C GLY A 174 -1.23 21.74 10.53
N GLN A 175 -0.38 21.07 9.75
CA GLN A 175 0.98 20.68 10.15
C GLN A 175 2.00 21.77 9.88
N GLY A 176 3.07 21.81 10.67
CA GLY A 176 4.23 22.65 10.39
C GLY A 176 4.96 22.21 9.13
N LEU A 177 5.67 23.13 8.48
CA LEU A 177 6.34 22.87 7.20
C LEU A 177 7.33 21.69 7.27
N ALA A 178 8.10 21.59 8.33
CA ALA A 178 9.03 20.47 8.55
C ALA A 178 8.28 19.15 8.74
N GLU A 179 7.11 19.18 9.37
CA GLU A 179 6.26 18.00 9.57
C GLU A 179 5.67 17.51 8.25
N ILE A 180 5.27 18.43 7.35
CA ILE A 180 4.78 18.05 6.00
C ILE A 180 5.81 17.20 5.26
N THR A 181 7.08 17.61 5.23
CA THR A 181 8.14 16.83 4.57
C THR A 181 8.32 15.47 5.20
N ALA A 182 8.20 15.36 6.52
CA ALA A 182 8.32 14.11 7.24
C ALA A 182 7.19 13.15 6.92
N VAL A 183 5.97 13.66 7.02
CA VAL A 183 4.78 12.87 6.68
C VAL A 183 4.86 12.43 5.23
N ALA A 184 5.21 13.35 4.30
CA ALA A 184 5.38 13.00 2.89
C ALA A 184 6.44 11.91 2.68
N ARG A 185 7.60 12.00 3.36
CA ARG A 185 8.63 10.94 3.28
C ARG A 185 8.10 9.59 3.77
N HIS A 186 7.38 9.58 4.90
CA HIS A 186 6.80 8.37 5.48
C HIS A 186 5.80 7.74 4.51
N GLU A 187 4.82 8.51 4.05
CA GLU A 187 3.77 8.01 3.15
C GLU A 187 4.32 7.59 1.78
N ILE A 188 5.33 8.29 1.26
CA ILE A 188 6.05 7.86 0.06
C ILE A 188 6.80 6.55 0.34
N GLY A 189 7.36 6.34 1.53
CA GLY A 189 7.97 5.08 1.94
C GLY A 189 7.01 3.90 1.81
N HIS A 190 5.75 4.04 2.28
CA HIS A 190 4.70 3.08 2.01
C HIS A 190 4.49 2.90 0.51
N GLY A 191 4.31 3.99 -0.23
CA GLY A 191 4.14 3.98 -1.67
C GLY A 191 5.27 3.30 -2.44
N LEU A 192 6.47 3.25 -1.89
CA LEU A 192 7.62 2.56 -2.46
C LEU A 192 7.70 1.08 -2.10
N GLY A 193 6.82 0.56 -1.25
CA GLY A 193 6.75 -0.86 -0.89
C GLY A 193 7.01 -1.17 0.58
N LEU A 194 7.27 -0.18 1.43
CA LEU A 194 7.40 -0.39 2.88
C LEU A 194 6.02 -0.47 3.54
N TRP A 195 5.22 -1.49 3.19
CA TRP A 195 3.86 -1.72 3.72
C TRP A 195 3.92 -2.35 5.11
N GLY A 196 4.34 -1.55 6.08
CA GLY A 196 4.50 -1.90 7.48
C GLY A 196 5.25 -0.80 8.20
N HIS A 197 5.45 -0.95 9.51
CA HIS A 197 6.10 0.07 10.32
C HIS A 197 7.32 -0.49 11.05
N SER A 198 8.35 0.34 11.17
CA SER A 198 9.49 0.01 12.03
C SER A 198 9.09 0.03 13.50
N PRO A 199 9.52 -0.93 14.31
CA PRO A 199 9.36 -0.87 15.76
C PRO A 199 10.29 0.15 16.43
N ASN A 200 11.24 0.74 15.70
CA ASN A 200 12.21 1.67 16.25
C ASN A 200 11.79 3.13 16.00
N LEU A 201 11.57 3.89 17.07
CA LEU A 201 11.14 5.30 17.04
C LEU A 201 12.12 6.25 16.31
N ARG A 202 13.33 5.82 15.99
CA ARG A 202 14.32 6.63 15.27
C ARG A 202 14.22 6.47 13.74
N ASP A 203 13.52 5.45 13.26
CA ASP A 203 13.34 5.20 11.83
C ASP A 203 12.23 6.09 11.26
N LEU A 204 12.34 6.43 9.99
CA LEU A 204 11.33 7.21 9.29
C LEU A 204 9.97 6.48 9.31
N MET A 205 9.98 5.16 9.09
CA MET A 205 8.78 4.34 9.02
C MET A 205 8.23 3.91 10.38
N TYR A 206 8.57 4.60 11.48
CA TYR A 206 7.94 4.36 12.77
C TYR A 206 6.49 4.87 12.80
N GLY A 207 5.53 4.00 13.08
CA GLY A 207 4.09 4.32 13.02
C GLY A 207 3.58 5.31 14.06
N GLY A 208 4.35 5.60 15.11
CA GLY A 208 3.96 6.52 16.20
C GLY A 208 4.37 7.98 16.01
N HIS A 209 5.08 8.35 14.94
CA HIS A 209 5.54 9.74 14.72
C HIS A 209 4.40 10.73 14.52
N HIS A 210 3.26 10.25 14.08
CA HIS A 210 2.10 11.06 13.70
C HIS A 210 0.97 11.04 14.74
N ALA A 211 1.19 10.37 15.89
CA ALA A 211 0.28 10.49 17.02
C ALA A 211 0.34 11.93 17.53
N ALA A 212 -0.74 12.65 17.33
CA ALA A 212 -0.88 14.08 17.56
C ALA A 212 -0.17 14.55 18.80
N ALA A 213 0.49 15.68 18.68
CA ALA A 213 0.92 16.53 19.78
C ALA A 213 -0.28 16.96 20.64
N THR A 214 -0.79 16.06 21.49
CA THR A 214 -1.65 16.44 22.59
C THR A 214 -0.77 17.11 23.65
N GLY A 215 -0.64 18.44 23.56
CA GLY A 215 -0.34 19.30 24.69
C GLY A 215 1.13 19.47 25.13
N ASN A 216 2.05 18.62 24.78
CA ASN A 216 3.48 18.82 25.07
C ASN A 216 4.28 18.75 23.75
N ARG A 217 4.57 19.90 23.19
CA ARG A 217 5.46 20.10 22.03
C ARG A 217 6.88 19.62 22.36
N ARG A 218 7.11 18.34 22.43
CA ARG A 218 8.41 17.82 22.03
C ARG A 218 8.42 17.93 20.51
N VAL A 219 9.21 18.86 20.00
CA VAL A 219 9.63 18.87 18.60
C VAL A 219 10.33 17.53 18.37
N LEU A 220 9.55 16.51 18.02
CA LEU A 220 10.10 15.25 17.56
C LEU A 220 10.88 15.61 16.30
N ARG A 221 12.18 15.48 16.38
CA ARG A 221 13.07 15.68 15.24
C ARG A 221 12.57 14.74 14.15
N VAL A 222 11.99 15.33 13.10
CA VAL A 222 11.48 14.56 11.96
C VAL A 222 12.61 13.69 11.43
N PRO A 223 12.51 12.36 11.46
CA PRO A 223 13.58 11.53 10.99
C PRO A 223 13.74 11.68 9.47
N ASN A 224 14.98 11.69 9.03
CA ASN A 224 15.31 11.46 7.62
C ASN A 224 15.16 9.97 7.32
N ILE A 225 15.20 9.61 6.03
CA ILE A 225 15.33 8.22 5.60
C ILE A 225 16.56 7.62 6.29
N THR A 226 16.34 6.57 7.08
CA THR A 226 17.42 5.94 7.83
C THR A 226 18.05 4.79 7.03
N LYS A 227 19.21 4.34 7.47
CA LYS A 227 19.83 3.15 6.88
C LYS A 227 18.98 1.89 7.08
N ARG A 228 18.22 1.81 8.18
CA ARG A 228 17.29 0.70 8.42
C ARG A 228 16.13 0.72 7.42
N ASP A 229 15.56 1.89 7.12
CA ASP A 229 14.53 2.04 6.09
C ASP A 229 15.08 1.59 4.72
N LEU A 230 16.29 2.00 4.37
CA LEU A 230 16.94 1.62 3.11
C LEU A 230 17.29 0.13 3.04
N ASN A 231 17.77 -0.44 4.14
CA ASN A 231 18.03 -1.88 4.24
C ASN A 231 16.75 -2.67 3.99
N THR A 232 15.66 -2.27 4.65
CA THR A 232 14.36 -2.91 4.50
C THR A 232 13.84 -2.77 3.07
N LEU A 233 13.89 -1.56 2.51
CA LEU A 233 13.46 -1.31 1.13
C LEU A 233 14.26 -2.14 0.12
N LYS A 234 15.57 -2.24 0.30
CA LYS A 234 16.42 -3.09 -0.55
C LYS A 234 15.99 -4.55 -0.48
N ARG A 235 15.76 -5.09 0.74
CA ARG A 235 15.27 -6.47 0.90
C ARG A 235 13.92 -6.70 0.23
N VAL A 236 13.00 -5.72 0.28
CA VAL A 236 11.71 -5.80 -0.44
C VAL A 236 11.95 -5.93 -1.93
N TYR A 237 12.83 -5.11 -2.52
CA TYR A 237 13.11 -5.14 -3.96
C TYR A 237 13.98 -6.31 -4.41
N GLU A 238 14.63 -7.01 -3.51
CA GLU A 238 15.33 -8.28 -3.77
C GLU A 238 14.38 -9.50 -3.75
N GLN A 239 13.11 -9.33 -3.33
CA GLN A 239 12.13 -10.41 -3.37
C GLN A 239 11.52 -10.57 -4.77
N PRO A 240 11.07 -11.78 -5.12
CA PRO A 240 10.25 -11.97 -6.29
C PRO A 240 8.91 -11.21 -6.16
N THR A 241 8.41 -10.70 -7.29
CA THR A 241 7.14 -9.96 -7.35
C THR A 241 6.30 -10.37 -8.55
N LEU A 242 5.00 -10.09 -8.48
CA LEU A 242 4.05 -10.20 -9.59
C LEU A 242 3.85 -8.86 -10.32
N SER A 243 4.41 -7.77 -9.81
CA SER A 243 4.29 -6.44 -10.41
C SER A 243 4.84 -6.43 -11.84
N GLY A 244 4.07 -5.91 -12.78
CA GLY A 244 4.44 -5.86 -14.19
C GLY A 244 4.28 -7.19 -14.97
N GLN A 245 3.90 -8.28 -14.30
CA GLN A 245 3.64 -9.57 -14.97
C GLN A 245 2.30 -9.56 -15.70
N VAL A 246 2.24 -10.18 -16.87
CA VAL A 246 0.99 -10.35 -17.65
C VAL A 246 0.22 -11.55 -17.10
N PHE A 247 -1.04 -11.33 -16.77
CA PHE A 247 -1.94 -12.33 -16.22
C PHE A 247 -2.89 -12.88 -17.28
N PRO A 248 -3.25 -14.17 -17.24
CA PRO A 248 -4.29 -14.75 -18.09
C PRO A 248 -5.63 -14.01 -17.95
N GLU A 249 -6.40 -13.92 -19.02
CA GLU A 249 -7.70 -13.22 -19.06
C GLU A 249 -8.68 -13.78 -18.01
N SER A 250 -8.71 -15.10 -17.84
CA SER A 250 -9.53 -15.77 -16.84
C SER A 250 -9.26 -15.27 -15.43
N TYR A 251 -7.99 -15.10 -15.08
CA TYR A 251 -7.59 -14.58 -13.78
C TYR A 251 -7.93 -13.10 -13.62
N ARG A 252 -7.74 -12.29 -14.66
CA ARG A 252 -8.05 -10.85 -14.63
C ARG A 252 -9.52 -10.58 -14.35
N ARG A 253 -10.44 -11.35 -14.94
CA ARG A 253 -11.88 -11.26 -14.67
C ARG A 253 -12.20 -11.58 -13.22
N LEU A 254 -11.65 -12.67 -12.69
CA LEU A 254 -11.88 -13.08 -11.31
C LEU A 254 -11.31 -12.10 -10.30
N PHE A 255 -10.08 -11.64 -10.50
CA PHE A 255 -9.43 -10.67 -9.64
C PHE A 255 -10.19 -9.31 -9.64
N GLY A 256 -10.69 -8.89 -10.82
CA GLY A 256 -11.54 -7.71 -10.94
C GLY A 256 -12.82 -7.81 -10.13
N GLN A 257 -13.47 -8.97 -10.09
CA GLN A 257 -14.64 -9.22 -9.24
C GLN A 257 -14.29 -9.14 -7.75
N LEU A 258 -13.21 -9.81 -7.33
CA LEU A 258 -12.76 -9.78 -5.92
C LEU A 258 -12.40 -8.38 -5.42
N LEU A 259 -11.83 -7.54 -6.27
CA LEU A 259 -11.52 -6.15 -5.93
C LEU A 259 -12.77 -5.27 -5.83
N GLN A 260 -13.83 -5.58 -6.61
CA GLN A 260 -15.11 -4.86 -6.54
C GLN A 260 -15.94 -5.26 -5.32
N GLU A 261 -15.87 -6.54 -4.91
CA GLU A 261 -16.62 -7.07 -3.77
C GLU A 261 -16.05 -6.62 -2.40
N LYS A 262 -14.83 -6.15 -2.35
CA LYS A 262 -14.18 -5.64 -1.15
C LYS A 262 -13.72 -4.19 -1.33
N PRO A 263 -14.64 -3.21 -1.42
CA PRO A 263 -14.22 -1.83 -1.23
C PRO A 263 -13.68 -1.75 0.20
N LEU A 264 -12.38 -1.46 0.34
CA LEU A 264 -11.82 -1.10 1.64
C LEU A 264 -12.69 0.03 2.21
N PRO A 265 -13.06 0.00 3.49
CA PRO A 265 -14.08 0.89 4.04
C PRO A 265 -13.69 2.35 3.79
N GLU A 266 -14.35 3.00 2.85
CA GLU A 266 -14.17 4.43 2.52
C GLU A 266 -14.42 5.36 3.72
N ARG A 267 -15.12 4.87 4.72
CA ARG A 267 -15.41 5.59 5.97
C ARG A 267 -14.18 5.84 6.85
N ALA A 268 -13.07 5.11 6.65
CA ALA A 268 -11.88 5.29 7.48
C ALA A 268 -11.06 6.55 7.11
N LEU A 269 -11.25 7.13 5.93
CA LEU A 269 -10.39 8.22 5.43
C LEU A 269 -11.10 9.56 5.22
N GLY A 270 -12.41 9.68 5.49
CA GLY A 270 -13.11 10.98 5.38
C GLY A 270 -13.05 11.66 4.01
N LEU A 271 -12.77 10.90 2.94
CA LEU A 271 -12.60 11.45 1.60
C LEU A 271 -13.96 11.61 0.91
N PRO A 272 -14.27 12.77 0.28
CA PRO A 272 -15.43 12.91 -0.56
C PRO A 272 -15.30 11.98 -1.78
N LEU A 273 -16.38 11.24 -2.07
CA LEU A 273 -16.52 10.43 -3.28
C LEU A 273 -16.26 11.31 -4.52
N ALA A 274 -15.11 11.15 -5.18
CA ALA A 274 -14.99 11.57 -6.56
C ALA A 274 -15.94 10.67 -7.37
N ARG A 275 -17.07 11.22 -7.83
CA ARG A 275 -17.97 10.54 -8.77
C ARG A 275 -17.12 10.03 -9.93
N ALA A 276 -17.14 8.73 -10.17
CA ALA A 276 -16.58 8.12 -11.36
C ALA A 276 -17.20 8.82 -12.57
N ALA A 277 -16.41 9.67 -13.22
CA ALA A 277 -16.76 10.19 -14.54
C ALA A 277 -16.82 8.98 -15.47
N GLY A 278 -18.00 8.73 -16.02
CA GLY A 278 -18.25 7.61 -16.91
C GLY A 278 -17.20 7.54 -18.01
N VAL A 279 -16.59 6.39 -18.14
CA VAL A 279 -15.78 6.04 -19.31
C VAL A 279 -16.74 5.97 -20.49
N ALA A 280 -16.73 7.00 -21.32
CA ALA A 280 -17.36 6.97 -22.63
C ALA A 280 -16.59 5.95 -23.48
N THR A 281 -17.25 4.90 -23.90
CA THR A 281 -16.77 4.02 -24.97
C THR A 281 -16.67 4.83 -26.24
N PRO A 282 -15.52 4.86 -26.93
CA PRO A 282 -15.43 5.45 -28.28
C PRO A 282 -16.18 4.58 -29.30
N PRO A 283 -16.67 5.21 -30.40
CA PRO A 283 -17.49 4.59 -31.43
C PRO A 283 -16.75 3.52 -32.23
#